data_03c82203718367a0c069d95329bfb0af
#
_entry.id   03c82203718367a0c069d95329bfb0af
#
_cell.length_a   1.000
_cell.length_b   1.000
_cell.length_c   1.000
_cell.angle_alpha   90.00
_cell.angle_beta   90.00
_cell.angle_gamma   90.00
#
_symmetry.space_group_name_H-M   'P 1'
#
loop_
_entity.id
_entity.type
_entity.pdbx_description
1 polymer ?
#
loop_
_entity_poly.entity_id
_entity_poly.type
_entity_poly.pdbx_seq_one_letter_code
_entity_poly.pdbx_strand_id
1 'polypeptide(L)'
;MDKETIPVIFTPDNEPYLGRKLLYHFDQIICSAMEQNLEIAPTTHGMDLSDHQQMACQIISQALSIVLSIRELIRQGYLFGANVLLRALVERAAILLYLYHYPDKIECWNRGWHWGDAPSLSKMLEAINEKIDTGIKFEGYDLEQPPGGSYSNFHRETR
;
A
#
# COMPACT_ATOMS: atom_id res chain seq x y z
N MET A 1 -3.38 -29.12 15.54
CA MET A 1 -3.23 -27.66 15.42
C MET A 1 -1.80 -27.43 14.97
N ASP A 2 -1.60 -27.30 13.67
CA ASP A 2 -0.28 -27.07 13.10
C ASP A 2 0.23 -25.76 13.65
N LYS A 3 1.45 -25.76 14.20
CA LYS A 3 2.17 -24.57 14.56
C LYS A 3 2.38 -23.81 13.26
N GLU A 4 1.51 -22.83 12.98
CA GLU A 4 1.76 -21.87 11.92
C GLU A 4 3.14 -21.24 12.17
N THR A 5 4.07 -21.56 11.31
CA THR A 5 5.45 -21.04 11.39
C THR A 5 5.38 -19.53 11.12
N ILE A 6 5.57 -18.75 12.15
CA ILE A 6 5.67 -17.28 12.04
C ILE A 6 6.95 -16.98 11.24
N PRO A 7 6.87 -16.14 10.19
CA PRO A 7 8.04 -15.81 9.38
C PRO A 7 9.14 -15.20 10.24
N VAL A 8 10.31 -15.83 10.23
CA VAL A 8 11.48 -15.48 11.06
C VAL A 8 11.97 -14.03 10.87
N ILE A 9 11.60 -13.40 9.76
CA ILE A 9 12.05 -12.04 9.39
C ILE A 9 11.47 -10.96 10.31
N PHE A 10 10.33 -11.21 10.98
CA PHE A 10 9.57 -10.18 11.69
C PHE A 10 9.47 -10.39 13.20
N THR A 11 10.06 -11.43 13.75
CA THR A 11 9.80 -11.81 15.13
C THR A 11 11.03 -11.86 16.03
N PRO A 12 11.30 -10.82 16.81
CA PRO A 12 11.82 -11.05 18.14
C PRO A 12 10.71 -11.66 19.01
N ASP A 13 11.02 -12.70 19.78
CA ASP A 13 10.08 -13.47 20.62
C ASP A 13 9.26 -12.67 21.65
N ASN A 14 9.44 -11.37 21.73
CA ASN A 14 8.88 -10.48 22.75
C ASN A 14 8.09 -9.28 22.19
N GLU A 15 7.62 -9.32 20.96
CA GLU A 15 6.84 -8.19 20.44
C GLU A 15 5.43 -8.14 21.07
N PRO A 16 4.99 -6.97 21.62
CA PRO A 16 3.72 -6.85 22.32
C PRO A 16 2.50 -7.06 21.42
N TYR A 17 2.69 -7.03 20.09
CA TYR A 17 1.64 -7.25 19.10
C TYR A 17 1.68 -8.66 18.49
N LEU A 18 2.68 -9.47 18.82
CA LEU A 18 2.72 -10.89 18.46
C LEU A 18 1.48 -11.59 19.00
N GLY A 19 0.86 -12.42 18.17
CA GLY A 19 -0.37 -13.12 18.50
C GLY A 19 -1.67 -12.40 18.16
N ARG A 20 -1.62 -11.18 17.63
CA ARG A 20 -2.79 -10.58 17.01
C ARG A 20 -2.99 -11.13 15.61
N LYS A 21 -4.12 -11.79 15.37
CA LYS A 21 -4.44 -12.45 14.10
C LYS A 21 -4.30 -11.54 12.89
N LEU A 22 -4.73 -10.27 13.00
CA LEU A 22 -4.62 -9.30 11.91
C LEU A 22 -3.16 -8.94 11.58
N LEU A 23 -2.29 -8.82 12.59
CA LEU A 23 -0.89 -8.52 12.36
C LEU A 23 -0.16 -9.71 11.71
N TYR A 24 -0.51 -10.92 12.11
CA TYR A 24 -0.02 -12.14 11.47
C TYR A 24 -0.39 -12.20 9.99
N HIS A 25 -1.65 -11.92 9.64
CA HIS A 25 -2.08 -11.85 8.24
C HIS A 25 -1.37 -10.73 7.45
N PHE A 26 -1.14 -9.60 8.09
CA PHE A 26 -0.37 -8.51 7.49
C PHE A 26 1.06 -8.94 7.18
N ASP A 27 1.74 -9.60 8.12
CA ASP A 27 3.08 -10.14 7.92
C ASP A 27 3.13 -11.19 6.80
N GLN A 28 2.12 -12.06 6.70
CA GLN A 28 2.01 -13.03 5.60
C GLN A 28 1.90 -12.33 4.24
N ILE A 29 1.09 -11.28 4.13
CA ILE A 29 0.96 -10.50 2.89
C ILE A 29 2.29 -9.85 2.52
N ILE A 30 3.01 -9.28 3.48
CA ILE A 30 4.32 -8.68 3.25
C ILE A 30 5.31 -9.73 2.75
N CYS A 31 5.40 -10.87 3.42
CA CYS A 31 6.29 -11.96 3.01
C CYS A 31 5.99 -12.41 1.58
N SER A 32 4.72 -12.66 1.26
CA SER A 32 4.31 -13.06 -0.10
C SER A 32 4.67 -12.01 -1.15
N ALA A 33 4.48 -10.73 -0.85
CA ALA A 33 4.86 -9.64 -1.76
C ALA A 33 6.38 -9.55 -1.95
N MET A 34 7.15 -9.76 -0.89
CA MET A 34 8.62 -9.78 -0.96
C MET A 34 9.13 -10.98 -1.76
N GLU A 35 8.55 -12.17 -1.55
CA GLU A 35 8.90 -13.38 -2.32
C GLU A 35 8.66 -13.17 -3.80
N GLN A 36 7.49 -12.68 -4.19
CA GLN A 36 7.17 -12.36 -5.58
C GLN A 36 8.14 -11.32 -6.17
N ASN A 37 8.50 -10.29 -5.42
CA ASN A 37 9.46 -9.29 -5.87
C ASN A 37 10.86 -9.88 -6.04
N LEU A 38 11.29 -10.81 -5.17
CA LEU A 38 12.56 -11.49 -5.27
C LEU A 38 12.63 -12.45 -6.48
N GLU A 39 11.52 -13.04 -6.88
CA GLU A 39 11.44 -13.85 -8.10
C GLU A 39 11.52 -12.99 -9.37
N ILE A 40 10.90 -11.82 -9.36
CA ILE A 40 10.85 -10.91 -10.53
C ILE A 40 12.18 -10.15 -10.69
N ALA A 41 12.77 -9.66 -9.61
CA ALA A 41 13.94 -8.80 -9.66
C ALA A 41 15.15 -9.39 -10.43
N PRO A 42 15.52 -10.66 -10.29
CA PRO A 42 16.60 -11.25 -11.06
C PRO A 42 16.28 -11.35 -12.57
N THR A 43 15.01 -11.56 -12.91
CA THR A 43 14.58 -11.68 -14.32
C THR A 43 14.56 -10.36 -15.04
N THR A 44 14.43 -9.25 -14.30
CA THR A 44 14.37 -7.89 -14.85
C THR A 44 15.72 -7.16 -14.82
N HIS A 45 16.70 -7.71 -14.06
CA HIS A 45 18.00 -7.08 -13.91
C HIS A 45 18.83 -7.22 -15.19
N GLY A 46 19.28 -6.10 -15.75
CA GLY A 46 20.10 -6.07 -16.95
C GLY A 46 19.37 -6.33 -18.26
N MET A 47 18.03 -6.36 -18.25
CA MET A 47 17.19 -6.43 -19.44
C MET A 47 16.70 -5.05 -19.86
N ASP A 48 16.46 -4.86 -21.15
CA ASP A 48 15.72 -3.70 -21.67
C ASP A 48 14.25 -3.86 -21.28
N LEU A 49 13.85 -3.18 -20.23
CA LEU A 49 12.48 -3.17 -19.74
C LEU A 49 11.60 -2.24 -20.56
N SER A 50 10.39 -2.66 -20.86
CA SER A 50 9.36 -1.76 -21.37
C SER A 50 9.01 -0.68 -20.35
N ASP A 51 8.45 0.44 -20.80
CA ASP A 51 8.03 1.54 -19.91
C ASP A 51 7.09 1.07 -18.80
N HIS A 52 6.19 0.12 -19.12
CA HIS A 52 5.30 -0.53 -18.16
C HIS A 52 6.06 -1.29 -17.07
N GLN A 53 7.05 -2.06 -17.47
CA GLN A 53 7.85 -2.84 -16.53
C GLN A 53 8.71 -1.93 -15.65
N GLN A 54 9.32 -0.89 -16.22
CA GLN A 54 10.08 0.10 -15.45
C GLN A 54 9.20 0.81 -14.43
N MET A 55 8.04 1.30 -14.86
CA MET A 55 7.06 1.93 -13.97
C MET A 55 6.63 1.00 -12.85
N ALA A 56 6.26 -0.25 -13.16
CA ALA A 56 5.84 -1.23 -12.17
C ALA A 56 6.97 -1.52 -11.16
N CYS A 57 8.20 -1.75 -11.62
CA CYS A 57 9.34 -1.97 -10.75
C CYS A 57 9.58 -0.80 -9.79
N GLN A 58 9.48 0.44 -10.26
CA GLN A 58 9.65 1.63 -9.42
C GLN A 58 8.56 1.74 -8.36
N ILE A 59 7.29 1.57 -8.75
CA ILE A 59 6.16 1.74 -7.83
C ILE A 59 6.11 0.60 -6.81
N ILE A 60 6.32 -0.64 -7.22
CA ILE A 60 6.31 -1.81 -6.33
C ILE A 60 7.43 -1.70 -5.30
N SER A 61 8.65 -1.31 -5.70
CA SER A 61 9.76 -1.13 -4.77
C SER A 61 9.48 -0.05 -3.73
N GLN A 62 8.86 1.06 -4.13
CA GLN A 62 8.42 2.11 -3.21
C GLN A 62 7.33 1.61 -2.26
N ALA A 63 6.33 0.88 -2.77
CA ALA A 63 5.25 0.32 -1.96
C ALA A 63 5.78 -0.67 -0.91
N LEU A 64 6.71 -1.55 -1.28
CA LEU A 64 7.36 -2.47 -0.34
C LEU A 64 8.11 -1.72 0.77
N SER A 65 8.85 -0.68 0.42
CA SER A 65 9.55 0.15 1.41
C SER A 65 8.58 0.82 2.38
N ILE A 66 7.44 1.32 1.89
CA ILE A 66 6.39 1.92 2.72
C ILE A 66 5.77 0.87 3.64
N VAL A 67 5.44 -0.32 3.12
CA VAL A 67 4.83 -1.42 3.89
C VAL A 67 5.75 -1.86 5.03
N LEU A 68 7.04 -2.04 4.76
CA LEU A 68 8.02 -2.39 5.78
C LEU A 68 8.16 -1.29 6.85
N SER A 69 8.11 -0.01 6.43
CA SER A 69 8.12 1.13 7.36
C SER A 69 6.85 1.16 8.23
N ILE A 70 5.68 0.88 7.66
CA ILE A 70 4.42 0.75 8.42
C ILE A 70 4.57 -0.36 9.45
N ARG A 71 5.09 -1.52 9.06
CA ARG A 71 5.29 -2.67 9.95
C ARG A 71 6.18 -2.31 11.14
N GLU A 72 7.31 -1.63 10.86
CA GLU A 72 8.23 -1.19 11.90
C GLU A 72 7.59 -0.15 12.86
N LEU A 73 6.84 0.81 12.32
CA LEU A 73 6.14 1.79 13.16
C LEU A 73 5.09 1.13 14.05
N ILE A 74 4.36 0.13 13.55
CA ILE A 74 3.41 -0.65 14.36
C ILE A 74 4.17 -1.38 15.47
N ARG A 75 5.30 -2.00 15.15
CA ARG A 75 6.16 -2.70 16.10
C ARG A 75 6.60 -1.80 17.24
N GLN A 76 6.94 -0.56 16.92
CA GLN A 76 7.37 0.45 17.90
C GLN A 76 6.20 1.13 18.62
N GLY A 77 4.95 0.83 18.26
CA GLY A 77 3.77 1.48 18.84
C GLY A 77 3.44 2.86 18.25
N TYR A 78 4.12 3.28 17.18
CA TYR A 78 3.89 4.58 16.52
C TYR A 78 2.73 4.51 15.53
N LEU A 79 1.53 4.21 16.02
CA LEU A 79 0.34 3.97 15.18
C LEU A 79 -0.06 5.18 14.32
N PHE A 80 0.14 6.40 14.82
CA PHE A 80 -0.12 7.61 14.05
C PHE A 80 0.78 7.68 12.82
N GLY A 81 2.08 7.46 12.98
CA GLY A 81 3.04 7.42 11.87
C GLY A 81 2.71 6.33 10.84
N ALA A 82 2.33 5.14 11.33
CA ALA A 82 1.89 4.05 10.47
C ALA A 82 0.66 4.43 9.63
N ASN A 83 -0.33 5.12 10.23
CA ASN A 83 -1.53 5.57 9.54
C ASN A 83 -1.23 6.63 8.46
N VAL A 84 -0.30 7.54 8.71
CA VAL A 84 0.15 8.52 7.70
C VAL A 84 0.76 7.81 6.49
N LEU A 85 1.60 6.80 6.71
CA LEU A 85 2.22 6.03 5.63
C LEU A 85 1.22 5.14 4.89
N LEU A 86 0.14 4.71 5.54
CA LEU A 86 -0.90 3.91 4.88
C LEU A 86 -1.53 4.66 3.70
N ARG A 87 -1.75 5.96 3.85
CA ARG A 87 -2.22 6.81 2.74
C ARG A 87 -1.27 6.75 1.56
N ALA A 88 0.03 6.90 1.80
CA ALA A 88 1.04 6.84 0.75
C ALA A 88 1.06 5.46 0.05
N LEU A 89 0.83 4.38 0.79
CA LEU A 89 0.71 3.03 0.23
C LEU A 89 -0.51 2.91 -0.69
N VAL A 90 -1.67 3.40 -0.26
CA VAL A 90 -2.90 3.41 -1.07
C VAL A 90 -2.70 4.23 -2.35
N GLU A 91 -2.04 5.38 -2.26
CA GLU A 91 -1.70 6.20 -3.44
C GLU A 91 -0.80 5.44 -4.41
N ARG A 92 0.22 4.70 -3.94
CA ARG A 92 1.08 3.87 -4.81
C ARG A 92 0.29 2.76 -5.51
N ALA A 93 -0.59 2.08 -4.80
CA ALA A 93 -1.46 1.06 -5.39
C ALA A 93 -2.40 1.66 -6.45
N ALA A 94 -3.02 2.80 -6.17
CA ALA A 94 -3.89 3.49 -7.11
C ALA A 94 -3.12 3.94 -8.36
N ILE A 95 -1.92 4.51 -8.21
CA ILE A 95 -1.07 4.92 -9.34
C ILE A 95 -0.71 3.71 -10.19
N LEU A 96 -0.29 2.60 -9.59
CA LEU A 96 0.07 1.37 -10.31
C LEU A 96 -1.11 0.86 -11.15
N LEU A 97 -2.29 0.73 -10.55
CA LEU A 97 -3.49 0.27 -11.24
C LEU A 97 -3.96 1.25 -12.31
N TYR A 98 -3.91 2.54 -12.02
CA TYR A 98 -4.27 3.58 -12.99
C TYR A 98 -3.38 3.52 -14.22
N LEU A 99 -2.06 3.50 -14.05
CA LEU A 99 -1.11 3.45 -15.16
C LEU A 99 -1.15 2.11 -15.91
N TYR A 100 -1.52 1.04 -15.24
CA TYR A 100 -1.77 -0.25 -15.88
C TYR A 100 -2.94 -0.18 -16.88
N HIS A 101 -4.03 0.50 -16.51
CA HIS A 101 -5.21 0.66 -17.35
C HIS A 101 -5.12 1.82 -18.36
N TYR A 102 -4.24 2.79 -18.12
CA TYR A 102 -4.04 3.98 -18.95
C TYR A 102 -2.55 4.12 -19.34
N PRO A 103 -2.04 3.23 -20.21
CA PRO A 103 -0.62 3.21 -20.57
C PRO A 103 -0.13 4.49 -21.25
N ASP A 104 -1.02 5.24 -21.89
CA ASP A 104 -0.74 6.54 -22.49
C ASP A 104 -0.29 7.60 -21.44
N LYS A 105 -0.53 7.36 -20.17
CA LYS A 105 -0.13 8.23 -19.07
C LYS A 105 1.25 7.93 -18.50
N ILE A 106 1.87 6.80 -18.87
CA ILE A 106 3.18 6.38 -18.33
C ILE A 106 4.26 7.38 -18.71
N GLU A 107 4.26 7.91 -19.91
CA GLU A 107 5.24 8.90 -20.32
C GLU A 107 5.15 10.19 -19.48
N CYS A 108 3.94 10.65 -19.19
CA CYS A 108 3.73 11.78 -18.29
C CYS A 108 4.20 11.48 -16.87
N TRP A 109 3.97 10.25 -16.39
CA TRP A 109 4.47 9.77 -15.11
C TRP A 109 6.01 9.79 -15.07
N ASN A 110 6.68 9.26 -16.07
CA ASN A 110 8.14 9.17 -16.14
C ASN A 110 8.81 10.54 -16.19
N ARG A 111 8.15 11.54 -16.78
CA ARG A 111 8.64 12.94 -16.78
C ARG A 111 8.41 13.67 -15.44
N GLY A 112 7.74 13.00 -14.49
CA GLY A 112 7.22 13.63 -13.27
C GLY A 112 5.93 14.41 -13.58
N TRP A 113 4.83 13.99 -12.99
CA TRP A 113 3.57 14.73 -13.14
C TRP A 113 3.74 16.17 -12.64
N HIS A 114 3.48 17.12 -13.51
CA HIS A 114 3.40 18.52 -13.09
C HIS A 114 2.16 18.74 -12.20
N TRP A 115 2.27 19.68 -11.30
CA TRP A 115 1.15 20.11 -10.48
C TRP A 115 -0.01 20.55 -11.38
N GLY A 116 -1.11 19.83 -11.36
CA GLY A 116 -2.28 20.03 -12.24
C GLY A 116 -2.50 18.94 -13.28
N ASP A 117 -1.47 18.21 -13.69
CA ASP A 117 -1.59 17.11 -14.65
C ASP A 117 -1.81 15.76 -13.95
N ALA A 118 -1.34 15.64 -12.71
CA ALA A 118 -1.55 14.46 -11.89
C ALA A 118 -3.04 14.34 -11.51
N PRO A 119 -3.71 13.24 -11.85
CA PRO A 119 -5.07 13.02 -11.38
C PRO A 119 -5.06 12.86 -9.85
N SER A 120 -6.07 13.43 -9.18
CA SER A 120 -6.25 13.19 -7.75
C SER A 120 -6.51 11.70 -7.48
N LEU A 121 -6.27 11.25 -6.24
CA LEU A 121 -6.53 9.85 -5.86
C LEU A 121 -7.99 9.46 -6.16
N SER A 122 -8.96 10.34 -5.88
CA SER A 122 -10.38 10.08 -6.18
C SER A 122 -10.61 9.85 -7.68
N LYS A 123 -10.04 10.70 -8.53
CA LYS A 123 -10.15 10.55 -9.99
C LYS A 123 -9.49 9.27 -10.50
N MET A 124 -8.35 8.86 -9.91
CA MET A 124 -7.73 7.59 -10.26
C MET A 124 -8.63 6.42 -9.88
N LEU A 125 -9.19 6.43 -8.67
CA LEU A 125 -10.08 5.36 -8.20
C LEU A 125 -11.37 5.28 -9.02
N GLU A 126 -11.98 6.41 -9.39
CA GLU A 126 -13.13 6.46 -10.28
C GLU A 126 -12.81 5.82 -11.65
N ALA A 127 -11.70 6.25 -12.27
CA ALA A 127 -11.25 5.72 -13.55
C ALA A 127 -10.92 4.22 -13.50
N ILE A 128 -10.34 3.74 -12.39
CA ILE A 128 -10.08 2.32 -12.15
C ILE A 128 -11.41 1.56 -12.03
N ASN A 129 -12.38 2.08 -11.28
CA ASN A 129 -13.69 1.45 -11.10
C ASN A 129 -14.45 1.32 -12.42
N GLU A 130 -14.31 2.27 -13.34
CA GLU A 130 -14.91 2.18 -14.66
C GLU A 130 -14.33 1.03 -15.52
N LYS A 131 -13.06 0.66 -15.26
CA LYS A 131 -12.35 -0.38 -16.00
C LYS A 131 -12.46 -1.76 -15.36
N ILE A 132 -12.56 -1.82 -14.07
CA ILE A 132 -12.61 -3.07 -13.30
C ILE A 132 -14.05 -3.28 -12.86
N ASP A 133 -14.78 -4.15 -13.55
CA ASP A 133 -16.10 -4.65 -13.11
C ASP A 133 -15.90 -5.67 -11.99
N THR A 134 -15.34 -5.21 -10.85
CA THR A 134 -15.02 -6.09 -9.71
C THR A 134 -16.17 -6.25 -8.74
N GLY A 135 -17.30 -5.54 -8.94
CA GLY A 135 -18.34 -5.44 -7.92
C GLY A 135 -17.89 -4.77 -6.62
N ILE A 136 -16.62 -4.44 -6.49
CA ILE A 136 -16.08 -3.65 -5.38
C ILE A 136 -16.26 -2.18 -5.77
N LYS A 137 -17.37 -1.62 -5.35
CA LYS A 137 -17.53 -0.15 -5.40
C LYS A 137 -16.64 0.41 -4.30
N PHE A 138 -15.59 1.12 -4.69
CA PHE A 138 -14.94 2.07 -3.79
C PHE A 138 -15.92 3.24 -3.62
N GLU A 139 -16.93 3.05 -2.77
CA GLU A 139 -17.85 4.12 -2.40
C GLU A 139 -17.01 5.22 -1.76
N GLY A 140 -17.04 6.37 -2.42
CA GLY A 140 -16.35 7.60 -2.16
C GLY A 140 -15.69 7.73 -0.78
N TYR A 141 -14.41 7.47 -0.70
CA TYR A 141 -13.58 8.12 0.30
C TYR A 141 -13.54 9.58 -0.13
N ASP A 142 -14.46 10.37 0.41
CA ASP A 142 -14.41 11.82 0.31
C ASP A 142 -13.20 12.29 1.11
N LEU A 143 -12.05 12.38 0.44
CA LEU A 143 -10.79 12.79 1.04
C LEU A 143 -10.79 14.28 1.39
N GLU A 144 -11.82 15.04 0.98
CA GLU A 144 -12.02 16.43 1.36
C GLU A 144 -12.67 16.56 2.74
N GLN A 145 -13.33 15.51 3.21
CA GLN A 145 -13.76 15.45 4.60
C GLN A 145 -12.86 14.44 5.34
N PRO A 146 -12.06 14.89 6.32
CA PRO A 146 -11.50 13.93 7.26
C PRO A 146 -12.67 13.14 7.82
N PRO A 147 -12.54 11.79 7.99
CA PRO A 147 -13.62 11.00 8.55
C PRO A 147 -14.10 11.74 9.80
N GLY A 148 -15.30 12.28 9.72
CA GLY A 148 -15.96 13.04 10.79
C GLY A 148 -16.35 12.11 11.94
N GLY A 149 -15.43 11.25 12.32
CA GLY A 149 -15.40 10.56 13.58
C GLY A 149 -15.18 11.61 14.64
N SER A 150 -16.28 12.11 15.17
CA SER A 150 -16.33 12.91 16.38
C SER A 150 -15.37 12.31 17.42
N TYR A 151 -14.17 12.88 17.54
CA TYR A 151 -13.25 12.61 18.62
C TYR A 151 -13.84 12.98 20.00
N SER A 152 -15.06 13.52 20.03
CA SER A 152 -15.80 13.89 21.24
C SER A 152 -16.28 12.71 22.08
N ASN A 153 -16.29 11.49 21.56
CA ASN A 153 -16.79 10.31 22.29
C ASN A 153 -15.71 9.50 23.00
N PHE A 154 -14.41 9.81 22.81
CA PHE A 154 -13.35 9.04 23.45
C PHE A 154 -13.06 9.45 24.92
N HIS A 155 -13.66 10.53 25.40
CA HIS A 155 -13.46 11.05 26.77
C HIS A 155 -14.61 10.81 27.74
N ARG A 156 -15.63 10.01 27.38
CA ARG A 156 -16.82 9.84 28.23
C ARG A 156 -16.98 8.49 28.96
N GLU A 157 -16.07 7.55 28.76
CA GLU A 157 -16.21 6.21 29.40
C GLU A 157 -15.14 5.87 30.45
N THR A 158 -14.45 6.86 31.00
CA THR A 158 -13.60 6.64 32.18
C THR A 158 -14.00 7.61 33.29
N ARG A 159 -15.13 7.29 33.94
CA ARG A 159 -15.44 7.66 35.32
C ARG A 159 -16.15 6.52 36.03
#